data_83208db70fb85cf167eee3cfed0e5084
#
_entry.id   83208db70fb85cf167eee3cfed0e5084
#
_cell.length_a   1.000
_cell.length_b   1.000
_cell.length_c   1.000
_cell.angle_alpha   90.00
_cell.angle_beta   90.00
_cell.angle_gamma   90.00
#
_symmetry.space_group_name_H-M   'P 1'
#
loop_
_entity.id
_entity.type
_entity.pdbx_description
1 polymer ?
#
loop_
_entity_poly.entity_id
_entity_poly.type
_entity_poly.pdbx_seq_one_letter_code
_entity_poly.pdbx_strand_id
1 'polypeptide(L)'
;MEIQVWQIIALTILSLIFIWDSLMTAVFDGKPIFAGIIAGIIMGDITTGLAVGATLQLMVLGVGTYGGSSMPDYVTGAIVGTVFAVTSGQGIEFGIGLAVPVGLLMVNLDIFGRFCNVFFAKRVEAAIEKLDYGAIKRNIWYGLIPWGLSRAFPVFVMLIFGEDIVNTLVENMPEWLTGGLSVAGGLLPAVGIAILLRYLPVKKYISYLLNH
;
A
#
# COMPACT_ATOMS: atom_id res chain seq x y z
N MET A 1 -19.22 -11.45 0.16
CA MET A 1 -18.49 -12.62 -0.38
C MET A 1 -17.45 -13.00 0.66
N GLU A 2 -17.49 -14.20 1.21
CA GLU A 2 -16.52 -14.61 2.24
C GLU A 2 -15.12 -14.80 1.66
N ILE A 3 -14.11 -14.30 2.36
CA ILE A 3 -12.71 -14.45 1.93
C ILE A 3 -12.26 -15.89 2.21
N GLN A 4 -11.78 -16.57 1.20
CA GLN A 4 -11.27 -17.94 1.35
C GLN A 4 -9.87 -17.92 1.98
N VAL A 5 -9.54 -18.94 2.77
CA VAL A 5 -8.24 -19.05 3.47
C VAL A 5 -7.05 -18.95 2.51
N TRP A 6 -7.14 -19.56 1.33
CA TRP A 6 -6.06 -19.46 0.34
C TRP A 6 -5.86 -18.03 -0.20
N GLN A 7 -6.95 -17.21 -0.30
CA GLN A 7 -6.87 -15.82 -0.70
C GLN A 7 -6.15 -14.99 0.36
N ILE A 8 -6.45 -15.21 1.64
CA ILE A 8 -5.74 -14.58 2.76
C ILE A 8 -4.25 -14.87 2.70
N ILE A 9 -3.89 -16.14 2.51
CA ILE A 9 -2.49 -16.55 2.40
C ILE A 9 -1.84 -15.92 1.16
N ALA A 10 -2.48 -15.97 0.00
CA ALA A 10 -1.96 -15.41 -1.24
C ALA A 10 -1.74 -13.89 -1.14
N LEU A 11 -2.69 -13.14 -0.57
CA LEU A 11 -2.59 -11.69 -0.40
C LEU A 11 -1.54 -11.30 0.65
N THR A 12 -1.39 -12.11 1.70
CA THR A 12 -0.32 -11.92 2.69
C THR A 12 1.06 -12.13 2.06
N ILE A 13 1.22 -13.19 1.26
CA ILE A 13 2.45 -13.44 0.48
C ILE A 13 2.68 -12.31 -0.54
N LEU A 14 1.63 -11.83 -1.19
CA LEU A 14 1.72 -10.70 -2.10
C LEU A 14 2.30 -9.46 -1.42
N SER A 15 1.86 -9.13 -0.21
CA SER A 15 2.40 -8.01 0.55
C SER A 15 3.89 -8.18 0.90
N LEU A 16 4.33 -9.42 1.20
CA LEU A 16 5.75 -9.76 1.39
C LEU A 16 6.56 -9.57 0.11
N ILE A 17 6.04 -10.04 -1.02
CA ILE A 17 6.72 -9.91 -2.32
C ILE A 17 6.92 -8.44 -2.65
N PHE A 18 5.91 -7.59 -2.49
CA PHE A 18 6.01 -6.18 -2.81
C PHE A 18 7.01 -5.42 -1.94
N ILE A 19 7.06 -5.70 -0.62
CA ILE A 19 8.07 -5.05 0.23
C ILE A 19 9.49 -5.51 -0.11
N TRP A 20 9.70 -6.79 -0.36
CA TRP A 20 11.01 -7.29 -0.74
C TRP A 20 11.41 -6.82 -2.15
N ASP A 21 10.46 -6.77 -3.09
CA ASP A 21 10.71 -6.21 -4.41
C ASP A 21 11.17 -4.75 -4.32
N SER A 22 10.50 -3.92 -3.54
CA SER A 22 10.88 -2.50 -3.38
C SER A 22 12.25 -2.31 -2.71
N LEU A 23 12.72 -3.28 -1.92
CA LEU A 23 14.02 -3.22 -1.23
C LEU A 23 15.16 -3.83 -2.06
N MET A 24 14.89 -4.75 -2.98
CA MET A 24 15.91 -5.56 -3.64
C MET A 24 15.92 -5.43 -5.16
N THR A 25 14.79 -5.66 -5.81
CA THR A 25 14.71 -5.84 -7.28
C THR A 25 14.06 -4.66 -8.00
N ALA A 26 13.15 -3.96 -7.35
CA ALA A 26 12.39 -2.83 -7.89
C ALA A 26 11.71 -3.13 -9.26
N VAL A 27 11.21 -4.36 -9.45
CA VAL A 27 10.49 -4.77 -10.66
C VAL A 27 9.12 -4.09 -10.70
N PHE A 28 8.37 -4.19 -9.60
CA PHE A 28 7.08 -3.50 -9.42
C PHE A 28 7.27 -2.12 -8.78
N ASP A 29 8.45 -1.87 -8.19
CA ASP A 29 8.87 -0.60 -7.59
C ASP A 29 7.84 -0.02 -6.60
N GLY A 30 7.19 -0.91 -5.84
CA GLY A 30 6.19 -0.53 -4.84
C GLY A 30 4.98 0.21 -5.42
N LYS A 31 4.61 -0.04 -6.68
CA LYS A 31 3.50 0.66 -7.34
C LYS A 31 2.15 0.04 -7.00
N PRO A 32 1.22 0.81 -6.40
CA PRO A 32 -0.10 0.34 -5.99
C PRO A 32 -0.95 -0.27 -7.11
N ILE A 33 -0.77 0.18 -8.34
CA ILE A 33 -1.52 -0.34 -9.49
C ILE A 33 -1.30 -1.85 -9.69
N PHE A 34 -0.06 -2.32 -9.58
CA PHE A 34 0.23 -3.76 -9.71
C PHE A 34 -0.32 -4.55 -8.53
N ALA A 35 -0.21 -3.99 -7.32
CA ALA A 35 -0.76 -4.61 -6.12
C ALA A 35 -2.29 -4.75 -6.21
N GLY A 36 -2.98 -3.71 -6.66
CA GLY A 36 -4.42 -3.72 -6.87
C GLY A 36 -4.85 -4.73 -7.94
N ILE A 37 -4.18 -4.76 -9.10
CA ILE A 37 -4.48 -5.74 -10.17
C ILE A 37 -4.33 -7.17 -9.66
N ILE A 38 -3.20 -7.50 -9.01
CA ILE A 38 -2.95 -8.86 -8.54
C ILE A 38 -3.93 -9.22 -7.42
N ALA A 39 -4.24 -8.30 -6.51
CA ALA A 39 -5.27 -8.51 -5.49
C ALA A 39 -6.65 -8.74 -6.13
N GLY A 40 -7.00 -7.97 -7.16
CA GLY A 40 -8.23 -8.14 -7.93
C GLY A 40 -8.30 -9.51 -8.62
N ILE A 41 -7.20 -10.00 -9.19
CA ILE A 41 -7.13 -11.35 -9.77
C ILE A 41 -7.40 -12.41 -8.70
N ILE A 42 -6.77 -12.30 -7.53
CA ILE A 42 -6.93 -13.23 -6.41
C ILE A 42 -8.38 -13.22 -5.89
N MET A 43 -9.02 -12.04 -5.85
CA MET A 43 -10.39 -11.86 -5.39
C MET A 43 -11.45 -12.16 -6.47
N GLY A 44 -11.03 -12.33 -7.74
CA GLY A 44 -11.94 -12.61 -8.86
C GLY A 44 -12.59 -11.36 -9.47
N ASP A 45 -12.15 -10.15 -9.11
CA ASP A 45 -12.61 -8.88 -9.68
C ASP A 45 -11.44 -7.95 -10.01
N ILE A 46 -10.89 -8.16 -11.22
CA ILE A 46 -9.76 -7.37 -11.74
C ILE A 46 -10.15 -5.90 -11.92
N THR A 47 -11.39 -5.61 -12.28
CA THR A 47 -11.87 -4.26 -12.56
C THR A 47 -11.81 -3.41 -11.28
N THR A 48 -12.31 -3.96 -10.18
CA THR A 48 -12.24 -3.32 -8.86
C THR A 48 -10.79 -3.15 -8.41
N GLY A 49 -9.96 -4.19 -8.54
CA GLY A 49 -8.55 -4.12 -8.17
C GLY A 49 -7.76 -3.10 -8.96
N LEU A 50 -8.00 -3.02 -10.29
CA LEU A 50 -7.39 -2.02 -11.16
C LEU A 50 -7.84 -0.60 -10.78
N ALA A 51 -9.12 -0.37 -10.52
CA ALA A 51 -9.65 0.94 -10.18
C ALA A 51 -9.08 1.45 -8.84
N VAL A 52 -9.04 0.61 -7.81
CA VAL A 52 -8.44 0.94 -6.51
C VAL A 52 -6.94 1.20 -6.67
N GLY A 53 -6.21 0.28 -7.31
CA GLY A 53 -4.77 0.40 -7.50
C GLY A 53 -4.37 1.61 -8.33
N ALA A 54 -5.09 1.91 -9.43
CA ALA A 54 -4.83 3.06 -10.28
C ALA A 54 -5.09 4.39 -9.57
N THR A 55 -6.15 4.48 -8.78
CA THR A 55 -6.46 5.68 -7.98
C THR A 55 -5.35 5.97 -6.97
N LEU A 56 -4.92 4.95 -6.23
CA LEU A 56 -3.83 5.10 -5.26
C LEU A 56 -2.49 5.37 -5.95
N GLN A 57 -2.28 4.83 -7.14
CA GLN A 57 -1.09 5.14 -7.95
C GLN A 57 -1.04 6.63 -8.34
N LEU A 58 -2.17 7.23 -8.74
CA LEU A 58 -2.23 8.67 -9.03
C LEU A 58 -1.85 9.51 -7.81
N MET A 59 -2.24 9.08 -6.62
CA MET A 59 -1.85 9.76 -5.39
C MET A 59 -0.34 9.68 -5.13
N VAL A 60 0.26 8.50 -5.34
CA VAL A 60 1.72 8.30 -5.17
C VAL A 60 2.53 9.17 -6.12
N LEU A 61 2.11 9.26 -7.38
CA LEU A 61 2.83 10.04 -8.39
C LEU A 61 2.94 11.54 -8.02
N GLY A 62 2.01 12.06 -7.23
CA GLY A 62 2.03 13.44 -6.77
C GLY A 62 2.80 13.68 -5.47
N VAL A 63 3.22 12.62 -4.77
CA VAL A 63 3.87 12.74 -3.45
C VAL A 63 5.32 12.30 -3.54
N GLY A 64 6.23 13.24 -3.36
CA GLY A 64 7.67 12.94 -3.23
C GLY A 64 8.07 12.80 -1.76
N THR A 65 8.89 11.80 -1.45
CA THR A 65 9.52 11.66 -0.12
C THR A 65 10.78 12.50 -0.07
N TYR A 66 10.66 13.71 0.45
CA TYR A 66 11.82 14.56 0.69
C TYR A 66 12.20 14.51 2.18
N GLY A 67 13.49 14.49 2.46
CA GLY A 67 14.00 14.62 3.82
C GLY A 67 13.71 13.44 4.76
N GLY A 68 13.48 12.23 4.22
CA GLY A 68 13.24 11.03 5.04
C GLY A 68 11.81 10.92 5.59
N SER A 69 10.86 11.71 5.06
CA SER A 69 9.44 11.58 5.42
C SER A 69 8.87 10.23 4.98
N SER A 70 8.06 9.61 5.83
CA SER A 70 7.35 8.38 5.47
C SER A 70 6.07 8.72 4.71
N MET A 71 5.87 8.05 3.57
CA MET A 71 4.60 8.10 2.83
C MET A 71 3.63 7.05 3.36
N PRO A 72 2.31 7.28 3.24
CA PRO A 72 1.34 6.22 3.43
C PRO A 72 1.66 5.02 2.54
N ASP A 73 1.49 3.82 3.07
CA ASP A 73 1.70 2.59 2.30
C ASP A 73 0.50 2.32 1.40
N TYR A 74 0.52 2.96 0.24
CA TYR A 74 -0.54 2.79 -0.75
C TYR A 74 -0.54 1.41 -1.40
N VAL A 75 0.55 0.65 -1.34
CA VAL A 75 0.60 -0.74 -1.83
C VAL A 75 -0.26 -1.64 -0.95
N THR A 76 -0.03 -1.60 0.36
CA THR A 76 -0.88 -2.31 1.32
C THR A 76 -2.31 -1.78 1.28
N GLY A 77 -2.48 -0.46 1.16
CA GLY A 77 -3.79 0.16 0.95
C GLY A 77 -4.51 -0.39 -0.28
N ALA A 78 -3.81 -0.60 -1.40
CA ALA A 78 -4.39 -1.18 -2.62
C ALA A 78 -4.83 -2.63 -2.42
N ILE A 79 -4.02 -3.45 -1.75
CA ILE A 79 -4.36 -4.84 -1.45
C ILE A 79 -5.63 -4.89 -0.58
N VAL A 80 -5.60 -4.25 0.57
CA VAL A 80 -6.68 -4.29 1.57
C VAL A 80 -7.94 -3.58 1.05
N GLY A 81 -7.77 -2.42 0.41
CA GLY A 81 -8.88 -1.66 -0.19
C GLY A 81 -9.59 -2.44 -1.29
N THR A 82 -8.85 -3.18 -2.14
CA THR A 82 -9.44 -4.06 -3.16
C THR A 82 -10.25 -5.17 -2.51
N VAL A 83 -9.70 -5.83 -1.49
CA VAL A 83 -10.41 -6.90 -0.78
C VAL A 83 -11.72 -6.37 -0.21
N PHE A 84 -11.71 -5.25 0.51
CA PHE A 84 -12.91 -4.70 1.13
C PHE A 84 -13.89 -4.12 0.12
N ALA A 85 -13.45 -3.58 -1.01
CA ALA A 85 -14.34 -3.19 -2.08
C ALA A 85 -15.13 -4.38 -2.64
N VAL A 86 -14.45 -5.53 -2.83
CA VAL A 86 -15.07 -6.75 -3.37
C VAL A 86 -15.98 -7.44 -2.34
N THR A 87 -15.55 -7.52 -1.07
CA THR A 87 -16.27 -8.30 -0.05
C THR A 87 -17.45 -7.55 0.56
N SER A 88 -17.33 -6.24 0.81
CA SER A 88 -18.36 -5.45 1.48
C SER A 88 -19.57 -5.14 0.60
N GLY A 89 -19.43 -5.22 -0.73
CA GLY A 89 -20.50 -4.81 -1.67
C GLY A 89 -20.78 -3.29 -1.69
N GLN A 90 -19.98 -2.48 -0.98
CA GLN A 90 -20.15 -1.02 -0.89
C GLN A 90 -19.56 -0.25 -2.08
N GLY A 91 -18.94 -0.96 -3.02
CA GLY A 91 -18.37 -0.37 -4.23
C GLY A 91 -16.90 0.04 -4.13
N ILE A 92 -16.39 0.48 -5.27
CA ILE A 92 -14.96 0.80 -5.45
C ILE A 92 -14.56 2.00 -4.59
N GLU A 93 -15.40 3.03 -4.54
CA GLU A 93 -15.13 4.29 -3.83
C GLU A 93 -14.97 4.05 -2.31
N PHE A 94 -15.75 3.14 -1.75
CA PHE A 94 -15.62 2.74 -0.36
C PHE A 94 -14.28 2.05 -0.10
N GLY A 95 -13.86 1.12 -0.97
CA GLY A 95 -12.56 0.46 -0.88
C GLY A 95 -11.39 1.44 -0.98
N ILE A 96 -11.47 2.41 -1.89
CA ILE A 96 -10.50 3.49 -2.02
C ILE A 96 -10.47 4.35 -0.74
N GLY A 97 -11.64 4.70 -0.20
CA GLY A 97 -11.76 5.45 1.05
C GLY A 97 -11.12 4.76 2.24
N LEU A 98 -11.25 3.43 2.34
CA LEU A 98 -10.60 2.62 3.38
C LEU A 98 -9.10 2.42 3.15
N ALA A 99 -8.65 2.40 1.91
CA ALA A 99 -7.25 2.19 1.58
C ALA A 99 -6.32 3.27 2.17
N VAL A 100 -6.80 4.52 2.25
CA VAL A 100 -6.01 5.64 2.78
C VAL A 100 -5.74 5.52 4.27
N PRO A 101 -6.74 5.37 5.17
CA PRO A 101 -6.47 5.17 6.59
C PRO A 101 -5.66 3.89 6.87
N VAL A 102 -5.84 2.82 6.09
CA VAL A 102 -4.99 1.62 6.17
C VAL A 102 -3.54 1.98 5.83
N GLY A 103 -3.31 2.68 4.73
CA GLY A 103 -1.97 3.13 4.34
C GLY A 103 -1.30 4.01 5.39
N LEU A 104 -2.05 4.90 6.04
CA LEU A 104 -1.55 5.75 7.13
C LEU A 104 -1.20 4.94 8.39
N LEU A 105 -2.00 3.95 8.74
CA LEU A 105 -1.71 3.04 9.85
C LEU A 105 -0.42 2.27 9.60
N MET A 106 -0.20 1.83 8.37
CA MET A 106 1.00 1.10 7.96
C MET A 106 2.28 1.93 8.08
N VAL A 107 2.22 3.28 8.03
CA VAL A 107 3.38 4.15 8.28
C VAL A 107 3.97 3.91 9.68
N ASN A 108 3.13 3.78 10.70
CA ASN A 108 3.60 3.54 12.07
C ASN A 108 4.29 2.18 12.21
N LEU A 109 3.75 1.16 11.52
CA LEU A 109 4.33 -0.17 11.51
C LEU A 109 5.64 -0.22 10.71
N ASP A 110 5.74 0.58 9.64
CA ASP A 110 6.98 0.78 8.90
C ASP A 110 8.07 1.40 9.78
N ILE A 111 7.75 2.46 10.53
CA ILE A 111 8.66 3.08 11.49
C ILE A 111 9.13 2.06 12.53
N PHE A 112 8.24 1.24 13.05
CA PHE A 112 8.58 0.18 13.98
C PHE A 112 9.51 -0.88 13.33
N GLY A 113 9.23 -1.30 12.11
CA GLY A 113 10.09 -2.20 11.33
C GLY A 113 11.50 -1.62 11.12
N ARG A 114 11.62 -0.33 10.81
CA ARG A 114 12.91 0.38 10.71
C ARG A 114 13.66 0.38 12.05
N PHE A 115 12.96 0.64 13.14
CA PHE A 115 13.57 0.62 14.47
C PHE A 115 14.15 -0.76 14.80
N CYS A 116 13.41 -1.84 14.52
CA CYS A 116 13.92 -3.20 14.68
C CYS A 116 15.16 -3.48 13.80
N ASN A 117 15.19 -2.88 12.62
CA ASN A 117 16.29 -3.07 11.67
C ASN A 117 17.61 -2.42 12.09
N VAL A 118 17.58 -1.41 12.97
CA VAL A 118 18.80 -0.80 13.56
C VAL A 118 19.68 -1.86 14.24
N PHE A 119 19.07 -2.89 14.83
CA PHE A 119 19.82 -3.98 15.45
C PHE A 119 20.69 -4.74 14.44
N PHE A 120 20.12 -5.05 13.27
CA PHE A 120 20.87 -5.74 12.21
C PHE A 120 21.89 -4.83 11.54
N ALA A 121 21.59 -3.54 11.40
CA ALA A 121 22.53 -2.55 10.87
C ALA A 121 23.80 -2.47 11.72
N LYS A 122 23.66 -2.38 13.06
CA LYS A 122 24.80 -2.38 13.98
C LYS A 122 25.63 -3.67 13.91
N ARG A 123 24.99 -4.81 13.67
CA ARG A 123 25.69 -6.08 13.45
C ARG A 123 26.47 -6.10 12.13
N VAL A 124 25.95 -5.47 11.11
CA VAL A 124 26.66 -5.30 9.83
C VAL A 124 27.89 -4.40 10.05
N GLU A 125 27.75 -3.26 10.75
CA GLU A 125 28.87 -2.37 11.09
C GLU A 125 30.00 -3.13 11.81
N ALA A 126 29.67 -3.90 12.86
CA ALA A 126 30.63 -4.70 13.59
C ALA A 126 31.29 -5.82 12.76
N ALA A 127 30.58 -6.34 11.76
CA ALA A 127 31.10 -7.34 10.84
C ALA A 127 32.05 -6.71 9.79
N ILE A 128 31.79 -5.46 9.37
CA ILE A 128 32.66 -4.68 8.48
C ILE A 128 34.01 -4.44 9.14
N GLU A 129 34.04 -4.04 10.43
CA GLU A 129 35.30 -3.84 11.18
C GLU A 129 36.18 -5.10 11.24
N LYS A 130 35.54 -6.28 11.20
CA LYS A 130 36.23 -7.59 11.21
C LYS A 130 36.48 -8.17 9.82
N LEU A 131 36.06 -7.48 8.76
CA LEU A 131 36.09 -7.95 7.37
C LEU A 131 35.40 -9.32 7.17
N ASP A 132 34.36 -9.61 8.01
CA ASP A 132 33.58 -10.85 7.93
C ASP A 132 32.45 -10.69 6.91
N TYR A 133 32.75 -10.97 5.64
CA TYR A 133 31.77 -10.90 4.54
C TYR A 133 30.58 -11.87 4.73
N GLY A 134 30.79 -13.02 5.38
CA GLY A 134 29.76 -13.99 5.68
C GLY A 134 28.71 -13.43 6.66
N ALA A 135 29.18 -12.79 7.74
CA ALA A 135 28.33 -12.14 8.71
C ALA A 135 27.59 -10.93 8.11
N ILE A 136 28.26 -10.13 7.27
CA ILE A 136 27.64 -9.01 6.55
C ILE A 136 26.45 -9.51 5.73
N LYS A 137 26.67 -10.47 4.84
CA LYS A 137 25.62 -11.04 3.99
C LYS A 137 24.45 -11.60 4.81
N ARG A 138 24.76 -12.38 5.85
CA ARG A 138 23.74 -13.00 6.71
C ARG A 138 22.89 -11.97 7.44
N ASN A 139 23.48 -10.91 7.98
CA ASN A 139 22.73 -9.87 8.68
C ASN A 139 21.88 -9.01 7.75
N ILE A 140 22.30 -8.79 6.49
CA ILE A 140 21.47 -8.14 5.46
C ILE A 140 20.20 -8.97 5.22
N TRP A 141 20.32 -10.29 5.04
CA TRP A 141 19.16 -11.17 4.84
C TRP A 141 18.24 -11.19 6.08
N TYR A 142 18.81 -11.21 7.29
CA TYR A 142 18.00 -11.15 8.51
C TYR A 142 17.27 -9.82 8.67
N GLY A 143 17.81 -8.72 8.15
CA GLY A 143 17.15 -7.43 8.10
C GLY A 143 15.86 -7.41 7.26
N LEU A 144 15.67 -8.34 6.31
CA LEU A 144 14.44 -8.46 5.54
C LEU A 144 13.27 -9.00 6.37
N ILE A 145 13.55 -9.70 7.48
CA ILE A 145 12.52 -10.32 8.32
C ILE A 145 11.65 -9.26 9.01
N PRO A 146 12.19 -8.27 9.76
CA PRO A 146 11.38 -7.20 10.35
C PRO A 146 10.58 -6.41 9.32
N TRP A 147 11.18 -6.12 8.16
CA TRP A 147 10.50 -5.45 7.06
C TRP A 147 9.33 -6.27 6.51
N GLY A 148 9.56 -7.56 6.27
CA GLY A 148 8.50 -8.45 5.81
C GLY A 148 7.37 -8.57 6.83
N LEU A 149 7.71 -8.77 8.11
CA LEU A 149 6.72 -8.91 9.17
C LEU A 149 5.92 -7.62 9.41
N SER A 150 6.55 -6.44 9.29
CA SER A 150 5.84 -5.16 9.44
C SER A 150 4.74 -4.95 8.41
N ARG A 151 4.76 -5.68 7.29
CA ARG A 151 3.74 -5.66 6.23
C ARG A 151 2.82 -6.88 6.29
N ALA A 152 3.39 -8.07 6.28
CA ALA A 152 2.62 -9.30 6.19
C ALA A 152 1.73 -9.54 7.40
N PHE A 153 2.23 -9.29 8.61
CA PHE A 153 1.46 -9.52 9.83
C PHE A 153 0.21 -8.64 9.90
N PRO A 154 0.28 -7.31 9.71
CA PRO A 154 -0.91 -6.47 9.71
C PRO A 154 -1.88 -6.83 8.58
N VAL A 155 -1.39 -7.12 7.37
CA VAL A 155 -2.25 -7.54 6.26
C VAL A 155 -2.99 -8.83 6.63
N PHE A 156 -2.28 -9.83 7.14
CA PHE A 156 -2.88 -11.08 7.59
C PHE A 156 -3.97 -10.86 8.64
N VAL A 157 -3.70 -10.03 9.65
CA VAL A 157 -4.68 -9.70 10.70
C VAL A 157 -5.89 -8.96 10.11
N MET A 158 -5.66 -7.97 9.25
CA MET A 158 -6.74 -7.24 8.59
C MET A 158 -7.60 -8.12 7.68
N LEU A 159 -7.02 -9.12 7.04
CA LEU A 159 -7.76 -10.04 6.16
C LEU A 159 -8.55 -11.11 6.94
N ILE A 160 -8.05 -11.56 8.09
CA ILE A 160 -8.79 -12.52 8.93
C ILE A 160 -9.94 -11.85 9.66
N PHE A 161 -9.67 -10.73 10.31
CA PHE A 161 -10.64 -10.07 11.17
C PHE A 161 -11.37 -8.92 10.46
N GLY A 162 -10.84 -8.48 9.32
CA GLY A 162 -11.31 -7.28 8.65
C GLY A 162 -12.71 -7.44 8.06
N GLU A 163 -13.11 -8.62 7.62
CA GLU A 163 -14.46 -8.86 7.10
C GLU A 163 -15.50 -8.65 8.22
N ASP A 164 -15.29 -9.25 9.39
CA ASP A 164 -16.16 -9.07 10.55
C ASP A 164 -16.15 -7.62 11.04
N ILE A 165 -14.97 -7.00 11.07
CA ILE A 165 -14.81 -5.60 11.47
C ILE A 165 -15.50 -4.67 10.47
N VAL A 166 -15.30 -4.87 9.17
CA VAL A 166 -15.92 -4.03 8.13
C VAL A 166 -17.42 -4.22 8.10
N ASN A 167 -17.92 -5.45 8.19
CA ASN A 167 -19.36 -5.71 8.25
C ASN A 167 -19.98 -5.06 9.50
N THR A 168 -19.36 -5.25 10.67
CA THR A 168 -19.82 -4.60 11.92
C THR A 168 -19.76 -3.08 11.82
N LEU A 169 -18.71 -2.53 11.20
CA LEU A 169 -18.60 -1.09 10.97
C LEU A 169 -19.69 -0.59 10.03
N VAL A 170 -19.90 -1.27 8.90
CA VAL A 170 -20.92 -0.89 7.90
C VAL A 170 -22.32 -0.96 8.49
N GLU A 171 -22.63 -2.01 9.26
CA GLU A 171 -23.94 -2.16 9.93
C GLU A 171 -24.19 -1.11 11.02
N ASN A 172 -23.17 -0.71 11.76
CA ASN A 172 -23.27 0.25 12.87
C ASN A 172 -22.85 1.67 12.50
N MET A 173 -22.27 1.85 11.29
CA MET A 173 -21.78 3.14 10.83
C MET A 173 -22.95 4.01 10.36
N PRO A 174 -23.06 5.25 10.84
CA PRO A 174 -24.07 6.18 10.33
C PRO A 174 -23.90 6.39 8.81
N GLU A 175 -25.01 6.52 8.10
CA GLU A 175 -25.00 6.71 6.62
C GLU A 175 -24.15 7.90 6.17
N TRP A 176 -24.03 8.95 6.98
CA TRP A 176 -23.16 10.10 6.66
C TRP A 176 -21.69 9.73 6.64
N LEU A 177 -21.26 8.72 7.41
CA LEU A 177 -19.84 8.32 7.46
C LEU A 177 -19.48 7.37 6.31
N THR A 178 -20.34 6.40 5.98
CA THR A 178 -20.16 5.53 4.80
C THR A 178 -20.25 6.35 3.51
N GLY A 179 -21.22 7.25 3.42
CA GLY A 179 -21.33 8.21 2.33
C GLY A 179 -20.11 9.14 2.25
N GLY A 180 -19.61 9.62 3.39
CA GLY A 180 -18.41 10.44 3.48
C GLY A 180 -17.15 9.72 2.96
N LEU A 181 -16.96 8.45 3.30
CA LEU A 181 -15.87 7.62 2.78
C LEU A 181 -15.96 7.42 1.27
N SER A 182 -17.16 7.14 0.75
CA SER A 182 -17.40 7.00 -0.69
C SER A 182 -17.11 8.30 -1.45
N VAL A 183 -17.60 9.44 -0.95
CA VAL A 183 -17.30 10.76 -1.55
C VAL A 183 -15.80 11.06 -1.49
N ALA A 184 -15.16 10.82 -0.36
CA ALA A 184 -13.72 10.98 -0.22
C ALA A 184 -12.96 10.09 -1.22
N GLY A 185 -13.30 8.80 -1.32
CA GLY A 185 -12.71 7.86 -2.27
C GLY A 185 -12.88 8.30 -3.73
N GLY A 186 -14.07 8.81 -4.10
CA GLY A 186 -14.35 9.33 -5.43
C GLY A 186 -13.60 10.61 -5.79
N LEU A 187 -13.21 11.43 -4.78
CA LEU A 187 -12.42 12.65 -5.00
C LEU A 187 -10.91 12.39 -5.09
N LEU A 188 -10.41 11.28 -4.55
CA LEU A 188 -8.97 10.99 -4.49
C LEU A 188 -8.28 10.98 -5.87
N PRO A 189 -8.86 10.45 -6.96
CA PRO A 189 -8.24 10.55 -8.28
C PRO A 189 -8.02 11.99 -8.73
N ALA A 190 -8.99 12.86 -8.48
CA ALA A 190 -8.89 14.29 -8.82
C ALA A 190 -7.80 14.98 -8.00
N VAL A 191 -7.69 14.65 -6.70
CA VAL A 191 -6.61 15.15 -5.83
C VAL A 191 -5.25 14.68 -6.34
N GLY A 192 -5.10 13.41 -6.72
CA GLY A 192 -3.87 12.87 -7.30
C GLY A 192 -3.44 13.62 -8.57
N ILE A 193 -4.37 13.84 -9.49
CA ILE A 193 -4.14 14.62 -10.72
C ILE A 193 -3.75 16.08 -10.38
N ALA A 194 -4.45 16.73 -9.45
CA ALA A 194 -4.16 18.10 -9.06
C ALA A 194 -2.73 18.24 -8.48
N ILE A 195 -2.29 17.27 -7.67
CA ILE A 195 -0.92 17.24 -7.14
C ILE A 195 0.10 17.06 -8.27
N LEU A 196 -0.15 16.16 -9.23
CA LEU A 196 0.71 15.98 -10.40
C LEU A 196 0.84 17.27 -11.22
N LEU A 197 -0.27 17.95 -11.50
CA LEU A 197 -0.28 19.20 -12.26
C LEU A 197 0.53 20.31 -11.57
N ARG A 198 0.64 20.30 -10.25
CA ARG A 198 1.47 21.24 -9.50
C ARG A 198 2.97 21.12 -9.82
N TYR A 199 3.44 19.90 -10.10
CA TYR A 199 4.85 19.63 -10.43
C TYR A 199 5.16 19.74 -11.92
N LEU A 200 4.14 19.69 -12.78
CA LEU A 200 4.33 19.86 -14.21
C LEU A 200 4.49 21.36 -14.57
N PRO A 201 5.42 21.73 -15.43
CA PRO A 201 5.58 23.09 -15.92
C PRO A 201 4.48 23.47 -16.92
N VAL A 202 3.20 23.31 -16.53
CA VAL A 202 2.02 23.48 -17.38
C VAL A 202 2.01 24.88 -18.02
N LYS A 203 2.42 25.93 -17.28
CA LYS A 203 2.48 27.29 -17.81
C LYS A 203 3.40 27.45 -19.02
N LYS A 204 4.43 26.61 -19.14
CA LYS A 204 5.37 26.66 -20.28
C LYS A 204 4.79 26.01 -21.52
N TYR A 205 3.89 25.03 -21.36
CA TYR A 205 3.36 24.21 -22.42
C TYR A 205 1.87 24.43 -22.70
N ILE A 206 1.22 25.33 -21.98
CA ILE A 206 -0.23 25.57 -22.08
C ILE A 206 -0.64 26.02 -23.50
N SER A 207 0.23 26.76 -24.21
CA SER A 207 0.00 27.18 -25.59
C SER A 207 -0.03 26.00 -26.57
N TYR A 208 0.70 24.92 -26.27
CA TYR A 208 0.69 23.71 -27.10
C TYR A 208 -0.52 22.82 -26.78
N LEU A 209 -1.02 22.84 -25.54
CA LEU A 209 -2.17 22.04 -25.12
C LEU A 209 -3.51 22.63 -25.56
N LEU A 210 -3.58 23.95 -25.78
CA LEU A 210 -4.81 24.64 -26.21
C LEU A 210 -4.94 24.77 -27.74
N ASN A 211 -3.86 24.51 -28.50
CA ASN A 211 -3.86 24.66 -29.96
C ASN A 211 -3.98 23.32 -30.72
N HIS A 212 -4.20 22.21 -30.02
CA HIS A 212 -4.51 20.87 -30.51
C HIS A 212 -5.70 20.27 -29.75
#